data_7249e43c49f272208a7b8306c744f70d
#
_entry.id   7249e43c49f272208a7b8306c744f70d
#
_cell.length_a   1.000
_cell.length_b   1.000
_cell.length_c   1.000
_cell.angle_alpha   90.00
_cell.angle_beta   90.00
_cell.angle_gamma   90.00
#
_symmetry.space_group_name_H-M   'P 1'
#
loop_
_entity.id
_entity.type
_entity.pdbx_description
1 polymer ?
#
loop_
_entity_poly.entity_id
_entity_poly.type
_entity_poly.pdbx_seq_one_letter_code
_entity_poly.pdbx_strand_id
1 'polypeptide(L)'
;MALVSVSACGSMSGRRDGVTHEVQRFERALDADQYERLCTALAPATREELEQSAQGGRCVQVIGEQGLPAAGAVRGVDVYGDQARVVLEHDTVFLAHFPTGWKVTAAGCLPRPQRPYQCEIKGG
;
A
#
# COMPACT_ATOMS: atom_id res chain seq x y z
N MET A 1 21.38 -5.13 -37.37
CA MET A 1 21.46 -5.83 -36.08
C MET A 1 20.72 -5.00 -35.05
N ALA A 2 19.59 -5.48 -34.62
CA ALA A 2 18.85 -4.82 -33.56
C ALA A 2 19.51 -5.18 -32.23
N LEU A 3 20.10 -4.19 -31.57
CA LEU A 3 20.49 -4.32 -30.18
C LEU A 3 19.23 -4.24 -29.34
N VAL A 4 18.79 -5.37 -28.84
CA VAL A 4 17.76 -5.37 -27.81
C VAL A 4 18.43 -4.93 -26.53
N SER A 5 18.30 -3.65 -26.20
CA SER A 5 18.63 -3.22 -24.85
C SER A 5 17.55 -3.76 -23.94
N VAL A 6 17.88 -4.80 -23.21
CA VAL A 6 17.05 -5.24 -22.09
C VAL A 6 17.15 -4.13 -21.05
N SER A 7 16.18 -3.25 -21.01
CA SER A 7 16.06 -2.35 -19.88
C SER A 7 15.81 -3.24 -18.66
N ALA A 8 16.78 -3.25 -17.76
CA ALA A 8 16.63 -3.98 -16.52
C ALA A 8 15.33 -3.53 -15.84
N CYS A 9 14.45 -4.49 -15.56
CA CYS A 9 13.30 -4.28 -14.68
C CYS A 9 13.85 -3.74 -13.35
N GLY A 10 13.67 -2.46 -13.06
CA GLY A 10 14.14 -1.94 -11.81
C GLY A 10 14.81 -0.59 -11.87
N SER A 11 14.58 0.19 -12.94
CA SER A 11 14.92 1.59 -12.86
C SER A 11 14.17 2.23 -11.69
N MET A 12 14.81 3.15 -10.96
CA MET A 12 14.17 3.82 -9.83
C MET A 12 12.89 4.55 -10.24
N SER A 13 12.87 5.16 -11.43
CA SER A 13 11.65 5.80 -11.94
C SER A 13 10.54 4.80 -12.22
N GLY A 14 10.85 3.64 -12.79
CA GLY A 14 9.86 2.58 -13.01
C GLY A 14 9.30 2.02 -11.71
N ARG A 15 10.13 1.89 -10.67
CA ARG A 15 9.69 1.45 -9.35
C ARG A 15 8.77 2.47 -8.69
N ARG A 16 9.14 3.75 -8.76
CA ARG A 16 8.31 4.84 -8.24
C ARG A 16 6.97 4.90 -8.94
N ASP A 17 6.95 4.76 -10.25
CA ASP A 17 5.71 4.74 -11.04
C ASP A 17 4.82 3.57 -10.64
N GLY A 18 5.39 2.39 -10.45
CA GLY A 18 4.65 1.22 -9.99
C GLY A 18 4.02 1.41 -8.62
N VAL A 19 4.78 1.97 -7.69
CA VAL A 19 4.30 2.28 -6.34
C VAL A 19 3.18 3.32 -6.39
N THR A 20 3.40 4.40 -7.11
CA THR A 20 2.41 5.48 -7.26
C THR A 20 1.11 4.95 -7.86
N HIS A 21 1.22 4.15 -8.92
CA HIS A 21 0.07 3.54 -9.58
C HIS A 21 -0.74 2.67 -8.61
N GLU A 22 -0.07 1.85 -7.82
CA GLU A 22 -0.74 0.97 -6.87
C GLU A 22 -1.43 1.74 -5.74
N VAL A 23 -0.79 2.76 -5.20
CA VAL A 23 -1.41 3.60 -4.17
C VAL A 23 -2.63 4.34 -4.73
N GLN A 24 -2.54 4.85 -5.94
CA GLN A 24 -3.68 5.52 -6.57
C GLN A 24 -4.85 4.56 -6.80
N ARG A 25 -4.57 3.32 -7.19
CA ARG A 25 -5.60 2.29 -7.30
C ARG A 25 -6.24 1.98 -5.96
N PHE A 26 -5.42 1.85 -4.92
CA PHE A 26 -5.88 1.62 -3.55
C PHE A 26 -6.80 2.76 -3.09
N GLU A 27 -6.38 4.01 -3.30
CA GLU A 27 -7.17 5.16 -2.91
C GLU A 27 -8.49 5.26 -3.68
N ARG A 28 -8.49 4.96 -4.98
CA ARG A 28 -9.72 4.92 -5.77
C ARG A 28 -10.67 3.84 -5.27
N ALA A 29 -10.15 2.67 -4.92
CA ALA A 29 -10.96 1.59 -4.36
C ALA A 29 -11.54 1.99 -3.00
N LEU A 30 -10.77 2.70 -2.21
CA LEU A 30 -11.22 3.21 -0.91
C LEU A 30 -12.37 4.21 -1.08
N ASP A 31 -12.22 5.16 -1.99
CA ASP A 31 -13.24 6.18 -2.26
C ASP A 31 -14.55 5.57 -2.80
N ALA A 32 -14.46 4.46 -3.52
CA ALA A 32 -15.59 3.80 -4.16
C ALA A 32 -16.14 2.61 -3.34
N ASP A 33 -15.63 2.40 -2.12
CA ASP A 33 -16.00 1.27 -1.25
C ASP A 33 -15.87 -0.09 -1.94
N GLN A 34 -14.82 -0.24 -2.76
CA GLN A 34 -14.53 -1.47 -3.48
C GLN A 34 -13.70 -2.41 -2.59
N TYR A 35 -14.36 -3.04 -1.63
CA TYR A 35 -13.69 -3.79 -0.56
C TYR A 35 -12.87 -4.99 -1.06
N GLU A 36 -13.33 -5.67 -2.08
CA GLU A 36 -12.56 -6.78 -2.66
C GLU A 36 -11.24 -6.29 -3.25
N ARG A 37 -11.27 -5.16 -3.95
CA ARG A 37 -10.06 -4.56 -4.52
C ARG A 37 -9.11 -4.08 -3.43
N LEU A 38 -9.64 -3.49 -2.37
CA LEU A 38 -8.83 -3.10 -1.21
C LEU A 38 -8.12 -4.31 -0.61
N CYS A 39 -8.85 -5.37 -0.37
CA CYS A 39 -8.29 -6.58 0.24
C CYS A 39 -7.26 -7.27 -0.67
N THR A 40 -7.47 -7.26 -1.98
CA THR A 40 -6.52 -7.79 -2.96
C THR A 40 -5.24 -6.95 -3.01
N ALA A 41 -5.36 -5.65 -2.76
CA ALA A 41 -4.21 -4.74 -2.74
C ALA A 41 -3.34 -4.90 -1.49
N LEU A 42 -3.84 -5.53 -0.44
CA LEU A 42 -3.08 -5.74 0.80
C LEU A 42 -2.05 -6.85 0.64
N ALA A 43 -0.90 -6.67 1.27
CA ALA A 43 0.08 -7.75 1.42
C ALA A 43 -0.55 -8.90 2.21
N PRO A 44 -0.15 -10.16 1.94
CA PRO A 44 -0.76 -11.31 2.61
C PRO A 44 -0.74 -11.24 4.13
N ALA A 45 0.39 -10.87 4.72
CA ALA A 45 0.50 -10.75 6.18
C ALA A 45 -0.37 -9.63 6.75
N THR A 46 -0.55 -8.54 6.01
CA THR A 46 -1.41 -7.42 6.40
C THR A 46 -2.88 -7.85 6.42
N ARG A 47 -3.30 -8.55 5.37
CA ARG A 47 -4.65 -9.09 5.28
C ARG A 47 -4.93 -10.07 6.41
N GLU A 48 -3.99 -10.98 6.67
CA GLU A 48 -4.11 -11.96 7.74
C GLU A 48 -4.22 -11.29 9.12
N GLU A 49 -3.38 -10.30 9.40
CA GLU A 49 -3.42 -9.57 10.66
C GLU A 49 -4.75 -8.82 10.85
N LEU A 50 -5.26 -8.22 9.78
CA LEU A 50 -6.57 -7.57 9.80
C LEU A 50 -7.68 -8.57 10.17
N GLU A 51 -7.67 -9.74 9.53
CA GLU A 51 -8.66 -10.78 9.79
C GLU A 51 -8.55 -11.34 11.20
N GLN A 52 -7.34 -11.51 11.71
CA GLN A 52 -7.12 -11.96 13.10
C GLN A 52 -7.59 -10.92 14.11
N SER A 53 -7.30 -9.66 13.88
CA SER A 53 -7.74 -8.57 14.78
C SER A 53 -9.25 -8.40 14.80
N ALA A 54 -9.93 -8.85 13.76
CA ALA A 54 -11.39 -8.87 13.64
C ALA A 54 -12.00 -10.21 14.09
N GLN A 55 -11.29 -10.98 14.92
CA GLN A 55 -11.76 -12.25 15.49
C GLN A 55 -12.13 -13.27 14.40
N GLY A 56 -11.31 -13.34 13.35
CA GLY A 56 -11.53 -14.25 12.23
C GLY A 56 -12.52 -13.74 11.20
N GLY A 57 -12.91 -12.48 11.26
CA GLY A 57 -13.74 -11.85 10.22
C GLY A 57 -12.97 -11.78 8.90
N ARG A 58 -13.69 -11.91 7.80
CA ARG A 58 -13.08 -11.83 6.47
C ARG A 58 -12.75 -10.38 6.12
N CYS A 59 -11.63 -10.18 5.42
CA CYS A 59 -11.15 -8.84 5.05
C CYS A 59 -12.25 -7.98 4.42
N VAL A 60 -12.99 -8.52 3.46
CA VAL A 60 -14.05 -7.76 2.76
C VAL A 60 -15.18 -7.31 3.68
N GLN A 61 -15.36 -7.97 4.82
CA GLN A 61 -16.41 -7.64 5.79
C GLN A 61 -15.96 -6.56 6.77
N VAL A 62 -14.64 -6.43 7.01
CA VAL A 62 -14.14 -5.59 8.09
C VAL A 62 -13.31 -4.40 7.63
N ILE A 63 -12.79 -4.43 6.41
CA ILE A 63 -11.87 -3.38 5.94
C ILE A 63 -12.54 -2.00 5.90
N GLY A 64 -13.83 -1.94 5.57
CA GLY A 64 -14.57 -0.69 5.54
C GLY A 64 -14.75 -0.03 6.90
N GLU A 65 -14.55 -0.79 7.98
CA GLU A 65 -14.71 -0.32 9.36
C GLU A 65 -13.40 0.18 9.98
N GLN A 66 -12.29 0.13 9.23
CA GLN A 66 -10.98 0.43 9.79
C GLN A 66 -10.68 1.93 9.91
N GLY A 67 -11.56 2.79 9.41
CA GLY A 67 -11.36 4.23 9.52
C GLY A 67 -10.23 4.76 8.66
N LEU A 68 -9.98 4.14 7.51
CA LEU A 68 -8.96 4.60 6.58
C LEU A 68 -9.37 5.96 6.00
N PRO A 69 -8.50 6.98 6.07
CA PRO A 69 -8.86 8.31 5.60
C PRO A 69 -8.86 8.41 4.08
N ALA A 70 -9.67 9.32 3.55
CA ALA A 70 -9.50 9.81 2.18
C ALA A 70 -8.19 10.59 2.15
N ALA A 71 -7.18 10.05 1.49
CA ALA A 71 -5.81 10.53 1.69
C ALA A 71 -5.42 11.71 0.81
N GLY A 72 -6.15 11.96 -0.27
CA GLY A 72 -5.82 13.05 -1.18
C GLY A 72 -4.67 12.72 -2.13
N ALA A 73 -3.99 13.74 -2.62
CA ALA A 73 -2.95 13.58 -3.62
C ALA A 73 -1.65 13.05 -3.04
N VAL A 74 -0.89 12.31 -3.86
CA VAL A 74 0.46 11.87 -3.53
C VAL A 74 1.39 13.07 -3.47
N ARG A 75 2.13 13.18 -2.36
CA ARG A 75 3.11 14.24 -2.14
C ARG A 75 4.54 13.77 -2.29
N GLY A 76 4.83 12.53 -1.97
CA GLY A 76 6.18 11.99 -2.07
C GLY A 76 6.18 10.48 -2.09
N VAL A 77 7.17 9.93 -2.78
CA VAL A 77 7.36 8.48 -2.91
C VAL A 77 8.82 8.18 -2.60
N ASP A 78 9.05 7.32 -1.61
CA ASP A 78 10.37 6.82 -1.27
C ASP A 78 10.41 5.31 -1.50
N VAL A 79 11.37 4.83 -2.27
CA VAL A 79 11.55 3.41 -2.55
C VAL A 79 12.89 2.95 -1.99
N TYR A 80 12.86 1.89 -1.19
CA TYR A 80 14.02 1.30 -0.55
C TYR A 80 14.05 -0.20 -0.88
N GLY A 81 14.73 -0.58 -1.96
CA GLY A 81 14.73 -1.98 -2.38
C GLY A 81 13.32 -2.49 -2.66
N ASP A 82 12.86 -3.47 -1.91
CA ASP A 82 11.53 -4.06 -2.05
C ASP A 82 10.47 -3.42 -1.13
N GLN A 83 10.76 -2.25 -0.61
CA GLN A 83 9.81 -1.51 0.24
C GLN A 83 9.65 -0.09 -0.23
N ALA A 84 8.49 0.48 0.06
CA ALA A 84 8.20 1.86 -0.31
C ALA A 84 7.33 2.54 0.74
N ARG A 85 7.48 3.86 0.80
CA ARG A 85 6.66 4.74 1.60
C ARG A 85 6.07 5.81 0.69
N VAL A 86 4.77 6.00 0.75
CA VAL A 86 4.08 7.05 0.00
C VAL A 86 3.44 8.01 0.99
N VAL A 87 3.85 9.27 0.93
CA VAL A 87 3.23 10.34 1.71
C VAL A 87 2.17 11.00 0.84
N LEU A 88 0.92 11.00 1.32
CA LEU A 88 -0.20 11.67 0.70
C LEU A 88 -0.58 12.89 1.55
N GLU A 89 -1.54 13.67 1.10
CA GLU A 89 -1.95 14.87 1.84
C GLU A 89 -2.44 14.56 3.25
N HIS A 90 -3.16 13.47 3.43
CA HIS A 90 -3.82 13.13 4.70
C HIS A 90 -3.51 11.71 5.18
N ASP A 91 -2.52 11.05 4.60
CA ASP A 91 -2.13 9.72 5.03
C ASP A 91 -0.69 9.40 4.61
N THR A 92 -0.12 8.38 5.22
CA THR A 92 1.11 7.73 4.77
C THR A 92 0.82 6.24 4.61
N VAL A 93 1.21 5.69 3.46
CA VAL A 93 0.97 4.30 3.09
C VAL A 93 2.30 3.62 2.83
N PHE A 94 2.47 2.44 3.37
CA PHE A 94 3.67 1.61 3.18
C PHE A 94 3.34 0.44 2.26
N LEU A 95 4.30 0.09 1.41
CA LEU A 95 4.15 -1.01 0.45
C LEU A 95 5.40 -1.88 0.45
N ALA A 96 5.23 -3.12 0.01
CA ALA A 96 6.33 -4.03 -0.29
C ALA A 96 6.12 -4.64 -1.67
N HIS A 97 7.23 -5.01 -2.30
CA HIS A 97 7.21 -5.62 -3.63
C HIS A 97 7.19 -7.15 -3.51
N PHE A 98 6.20 -7.75 -4.12
CA PHE A 98 6.00 -9.20 -4.20
C PHE A 98 6.12 -9.65 -5.66
N PRO A 99 6.23 -10.94 -5.93
CA PRO A 99 6.22 -11.43 -7.32
C PRO A 99 5.00 -10.99 -8.14
N THR A 100 3.89 -10.75 -7.46
CA THR A 100 2.64 -10.29 -8.08
C THR A 100 2.54 -8.76 -8.18
N GLY A 101 3.54 -8.03 -7.71
CA GLY A 101 3.59 -6.57 -7.74
C GLY A 101 3.65 -5.92 -6.36
N TRP A 102 3.50 -4.62 -6.33
CA TRP A 102 3.48 -3.86 -5.09
C TRP A 102 2.18 -4.11 -4.33
N LYS A 103 2.29 -4.32 -3.02
CA LYS A 103 1.14 -4.55 -2.13
C LYS A 103 1.24 -3.63 -0.92
N VAL A 104 0.10 -3.21 -0.41
CA VAL A 104 0.02 -2.34 0.77
C VAL A 104 0.30 -3.16 2.03
N THR A 105 1.30 -2.75 2.80
CA THR A 105 1.64 -3.37 4.08
C THR A 105 1.07 -2.62 5.27
N ALA A 106 0.88 -1.30 5.13
CA ALA A 106 0.27 -0.48 6.17
C ALA A 106 -0.39 0.75 5.56
N ALA A 107 -1.49 1.19 6.14
CA ALA A 107 -2.21 2.39 5.74
C ALA A 107 -2.93 3.01 6.94
N GLY A 108 -3.36 4.26 6.79
CA GLY A 108 -3.90 5.02 7.91
C GLY A 108 -2.82 5.31 8.93
N CYS A 109 -1.64 5.70 8.49
CA CYS A 109 -0.45 5.81 9.31
C CYS A 109 -0.19 7.25 9.72
N LEU A 110 -0.08 7.47 11.02
CA LEU A 110 0.27 8.76 11.60
C LEU A 110 1.72 8.76 12.05
N PRO A 111 2.53 9.75 11.63
CA PRO A 111 3.88 9.90 12.16
C PRO A 111 3.84 10.29 13.63
N ARG A 112 4.79 9.76 14.40
CA ARG A 112 4.97 10.11 15.80
C ARG A 112 6.41 10.52 16.03
N PRO A 113 6.68 11.57 16.85
CA PRO A 113 8.05 11.98 17.12
C PRO A 113 8.87 10.83 17.73
N GLN A 114 10.01 10.49 17.12
CA GLN A 114 10.97 9.50 17.61
C GLN A 114 10.38 8.10 17.85
N ARG A 115 9.25 7.77 17.20
CA ARG A 115 8.57 6.49 17.33
C ARG A 115 8.15 5.98 15.95
N PRO A 116 7.94 4.67 15.79
CA PRO A 116 7.35 4.15 14.56
C PRO A 116 5.99 4.77 14.27
N TYR A 117 5.60 4.80 13.01
CA TYR A 117 4.24 5.22 12.63
C TYR A 117 3.20 4.38 13.35
N GLN A 118 2.09 5.02 13.68
CA GLN A 118 0.91 4.33 14.18
C GLN A 118 -0.08 4.18 13.04
N CYS A 119 -0.41 2.96 12.67
CA CYS A 119 -1.23 2.66 11.48
C CYS A 119 -2.54 1.99 11.88
N GLU A 120 -3.61 2.33 11.16
CA GLU A 120 -4.92 1.68 11.33
C GLU A 120 -4.89 0.23 10.85
N ILE A 121 -4.22 -0.03 9.73
CA ILE A 121 -3.93 -1.38 9.26
C ILE A 121 -2.43 -1.54 9.06
N LYS A 122 -1.91 -2.69 9.42
CA LYS A 122 -0.49 -3.01 9.26
C LYS A 122 -0.31 -4.52 9.26
N GLY A 123 0.82 -4.98 8.76
CA GLY A 123 1.17 -6.39 8.77
C GLY A 123 2.66 -6.63 8.59
N GLY A 124 3.10 -7.73 9.12
CA GLY A 124 4.50 -8.12 9.06
C GLY A 124 5.30 -7.52 10.18
#